data_91b0f17a619956f9437197c13451155b
#
_entry.id   91b0f17a619956f9437197c13451155b
#
_cell.length_a   1.000
_cell.length_b   1.000
_cell.length_c   1.000
_cell.angle_alpha   90.00
_cell.angle_beta   90.00
_cell.angle_gamma   90.00
#
_symmetry.space_group_name_H-M   'P 1'
#
loop_
_entity.id
_entity.type
_entity.pdbx_description
1 polymer ?
#
loop_
_entity_poly.entity_id
_entity_poly.type
_entity_poly.pdbx_seq_one_letter_code
_entity_poly.pdbx_strand_id
1 'polypeptide(L)'
;MKLGKHTLVIDGNYFLHSRLFVLPRKKGTVLLSDDEGRAQLMRKLSIDLASEVRKMKPFVDQIVMAVDSKSWRKDLFPDAQYKGTRVAKSDVDWESVFNVYAEFQSILAKHGVVIHQVNGAEADDILFGWSTQLNSIGRNCIVWTGDRDLIQLVDYNKANESYTLWYYNTKRHVLAFEGFEQVLNSRKSETMSNEDLLFNMDSTDVLHDNAKQSLKQWVQSNGVSIEEINCDDFIFTKILQGDKSDNIRSVVTWEKETKGGKIRTYSISEKASLNILEKYKETEGDFHIDHFFNKDRVNLLVDIIYKEVGKLEKQEIKVRFNQNLDLMLLHFNTIPDPIQKLIYQEIEKDLDAEPNINNLSRMEHILEGTEWAKIKTKAPKKYDPFM
;
A
#
# COMPACT_ATOMS: atom_id res chain seq x y z
N MET A 1 12.99 18.57 11.83
CA MET A 1 11.82 17.68 11.66
C MET A 1 10.62 18.55 11.29
N LYS A 2 10.08 18.43 10.06
CA LYS A 2 8.91 19.23 9.64
C LYS A 2 7.64 18.52 10.09
N LEU A 3 7.18 18.81 11.29
CA LEU A 3 5.94 18.27 11.82
C LEU A 3 4.73 18.81 11.02
N GLY A 4 3.70 17.98 10.86
CA GLY A 4 2.44 18.38 10.22
C GLY A 4 2.28 18.07 8.74
N LYS A 5 3.35 17.71 8.01
CA LYS A 5 3.23 17.27 6.63
C LYS A 5 3.14 15.75 6.50
N HIS A 6 2.86 15.28 5.30
CA HIS A 6 2.70 13.86 5.01
C HIS A 6 3.94 13.31 4.30
N THR A 7 4.30 12.07 4.62
CA THR A 7 5.18 11.26 3.79
C THR A 7 4.33 10.46 2.81
N LEU A 8 4.63 10.58 1.52
CA LEU A 8 4.05 9.76 0.47
C LEU A 8 4.89 8.50 0.31
N VAL A 9 4.35 7.36 0.67
CA VAL A 9 5.01 6.05 0.54
C VAL A 9 4.37 5.28 -0.60
N ILE A 10 5.15 5.01 -1.64
CA ILE A 10 4.69 4.46 -2.92
C ILE A 10 5.01 2.97 -2.97
N ASP A 11 4.00 2.16 -3.25
CA ASP A 11 4.19 0.77 -3.67
C ASP A 11 4.81 0.76 -5.07
N GLY A 12 6.10 0.48 -5.13
CA GLY A 12 6.90 0.54 -6.36
C GLY A 12 6.46 -0.47 -7.40
N ASN A 13 6.01 -1.64 -6.99
CA ASN A 13 5.54 -2.68 -7.90
C ASN A 13 4.19 -2.32 -8.50
N TYR A 14 3.24 -1.90 -7.69
CA TYR A 14 1.98 -1.37 -8.20
C TYR A 14 2.23 -0.19 -9.14
N PHE A 15 3.12 0.73 -8.76
CA PHE A 15 3.45 1.90 -9.57
C PHE A 15 3.97 1.50 -10.94
N LEU A 16 4.93 0.58 -11.02
CA LEU A 16 5.49 0.05 -12.28
C LEU A 16 4.43 -0.67 -13.12
N HIS A 17 3.79 -1.69 -12.55
CA HIS A 17 2.91 -2.57 -13.31
C HIS A 17 1.68 -1.85 -13.85
N SER A 18 1.09 -0.93 -13.09
CA SER A 18 -0.08 -0.16 -13.52
C SER A 18 0.24 0.79 -14.69
N ARG A 19 1.49 1.23 -14.85
CA ARG A 19 1.94 2.07 -15.99
C ARG A 19 2.40 1.23 -17.17
N LEU A 20 3.03 0.11 -16.92
CA LEU A 20 3.47 -0.83 -17.95
C LEU A 20 2.28 -1.36 -18.77
N PHE A 21 1.22 -1.82 -18.11
CA PHE A 21 0.11 -2.49 -18.78
C PHE A 21 -0.88 -1.57 -19.49
N VAL A 22 -0.75 -0.25 -19.36
CA VAL A 22 -1.52 0.73 -20.14
C VAL A 22 -0.77 1.28 -21.35
N LEU A 23 0.49 0.87 -21.55
CA LEU A 23 1.26 1.28 -22.72
C LEU A 23 0.62 0.75 -24.02
N PRO A 24 0.69 1.54 -25.11
CA PRO A 24 0.20 1.09 -26.43
C PRO A 24 0.93 -0.18 -26.87
N ARG A 25 0.16 -1.17 -27.34
CA ARG A 25 0.72 -2.42 -27.87
C ARG A 25 0.52 -2.51 -29.37
N LYS A 26 1.59 -2.80 -30.10
CA LYS A 26 1.50 -3.20 -31.50
C LYS A 26 1.15 -4.70 -31.53
N LYS A 27 0.18 -5.10 -32.36
CA LYS A 27 -0.24 -6.49 -32.49
C LYS A 27 0.94 -7.35 -32.95
N GLY A 28 1.21 -8.43 -32.20
CA GLY A 28 2.27 -9.40 -32.55
C GLY A 28 3.69 -8.98 -32.13
N THR A 29 3.84 -7.90 -31.32
CA THR A 29 5.15 -7.50 -30.78
C THR A 29 5.23 -7.76 -29.28
N VAL A 30 6.45 -8.02 -28.81
CA VAL A 30 6.77 -8.09 -27.38
C VAL A 30 6.88 -6.68 -26.85
N LEU A 31 6.22 -6.37 -25.72
CA LEU A 31 6.23 -5.06 -25.09
C LEU A 31 7.64 -4.73 -24.58
N LEU A 32 8.15 -3.52 -24.83
CA LEU A 32 9.49 -3.01 -24.48
C LEU A 32 10.67 -3.70 -25.21
N SER A 33 10.43 -4.44 -26.27
CA SER A 33 11.51 -5.03 -27.07
C SER A 33 12.32 -4.00 -27.90
N ASP A 34 11.83 -2.77 -28.02
CA ASP A 34 12.47 -1.68 -28.76
C ASP A 34 12.68 -0.42 -27.91
N ASP A 35 13.53 0.50 -28.40
CA ASP A 35 13.86 1.75 -27.72
C ASP A 35 12.63 2.66 -27.57
N GLU A 36 11.71 2.66 -28.53
CA GLU A 36 10.46 3.43 -28.47
C GLU A 36 9.62 2.98 -27.26
N GLY A 37 9.43 1.67 -27.09
CA GLY A 37 8.66 1.12 -25.97
C GLY A 37 9.30 1.42 -24.62
N ARG A 38 10.64 1.30 -24.53
CA ARG A 38 11.40 1.64 -23.32
C ARG A 38 11.25 3.12 -22.95
N ALA A 39 11.39 4.00 -23.95
CA ALA A 39 11.20 5.44 -23.75
C ALA A 39 9.76 5.80 -23.36
N GLN A 40 8.76 5.12 -23.92
CA GLN A 40 7.35 5.30 -23.54
C GLN A 40 7.14 4.94 -22.07
N LEU A 41 7.72 3.84 -21.57
CA LEU A 41 7.63 3.47 -20.15
C LEU A 41 8.29 4.54 -19.27
N MET A 42 9.53 4.94 -19.56
CA MET A 42 10.24 5.98 -18.79
C MET A 42 9.43 7.26 -18.69
N ARG A 43 8.89 7.75 -19.80
CA ARG A 43 8.04 8.95 -19.83
C ARG A 43 6.75 8.77 -19.04
N LYS A 44 6.09 7.62 -19.19
CA LYS A 44 4.85 7.34 -18.46
C LYS A 44 5.06 7.34 -16.95
N LEU A 45 6.12 6.68 -16.47
CA LEU A 45 6.50 6.69 -15.06
C LEU A 45 6.75 8.13 -14.57
N SER A 46 7.52 8.89 -15.32
CA SER A 46 7.91 10.27 -14.96
C SER A 46 6.72 11.24 -14.93
N ILE A 47 5.87 11.21 -15.96
CA ILE A 47 4.70 12.09 -16.06
C ILE A 47 3.68 11.80 -14.97
N ASP A 48 3.39 10.52 -14.72
CA ASP A 48 2.39 10.14 -13.72
C ASP A 48 2.86 10.49 -12.31
N LEU A 49 4.14 10.25 -11.98
CA LEU A 49 4.70 10.66 -10.70
C LEU A 49 4.66 12.19 -10.55
N ALA A 50 5.16 12.94 -11.54
CA ALA A 50 5.16 14.40 -11.51
C ALA A 50 3.75 14.98 -11.35
N SER A 51 2.77 14.40 -12.03
CA SER A 51 1.36 14.82 -11.95
C SER A 51 0.82 14.68 -10.52
N GLU A 52 1.07 13.55 -9.85
CA GLU A 52 0.58 13.35 -8.48
C GLU A 52 1.38 14.17 -7.46
N VAL A 53 2.71 14.23 -7.58
CA VAL A 53 3.55 15.07 -6.72
C VAL A 53 3.16 16.55 -6.81
N ARG A 54 2.84 17.04 -8.00
CA ARG A 54 2.38 18.44 -8.21
C ARG A 54 1.12 18.75 -7.43
N LYS A 55 0.17 17.82 -7.40
CA LYS A 55 -1.09 17.97 -6.67
C LYS A 55 -0.91 17.89 -5.16
N MET A 56 0.02 17.03 -4.70
CA MET A 56 0.26 16.76 -3.27
C MET A 56 1.33 17.66 -2.63
N LYS A 57 2.10 18.40 -3.43
CA LYS A 57 3.16 19.29 -2.98
C LYS A 57 2.79 20.21 -1.79
N PRO A 58 1.56 20.75 -1.66
CA PRO A 58 1.23 21.61 -0.53
C PRO A 58 1.30 20.93 0.84
N PHE A 59 1.11 19.60 0.91
CA PHE A 59 1.03 18.87 2.16
C PHE A 59 1.97 17.66 2.26
N VAL A 60 2.67 17.28 1.19
CA VAL A 60 3.69 16.23 1.18
C VAL A 60 5.07 16.86 1.20
N ASP A 61 5.96 16.39 2.08
CA ASP A 61 7.35 16.86 2.18
C ASP A 61 8.40 15.74 2.04
N GLN A 62 7.99 14.49 2.07
CA GLN A 62 8.86 13.34 1.86
C GLN A 62 8.20 12.34 0.92
N ILE A 63 9.02 11.68 0.09
CA ILE A 63 8.57 10.65 -0.85
C ILE A 63 9.48 9.44 -0.69
N VAL A 64 8.86 8.29 -0.50
CA VAL A 64 9.51 6.99 -0.39
C VAL A 64 8.93 6.05 -1.44
N MET A 65 9.76 5.24 -2.07
CA MET A 65 9.34 4.18 -2.97
C MET A 65 9.84 2.84 -2.43
N ALA A 66 8.91 1.99 -2.03
CA ALA A 66 9.18 0.63 -1.57
C ALA A 66 9.28 -0.31 -2.78
N VAL A 67 10.32 -1.13 -2.83
CA VAL A 67 10.64 -2.02 -3.95
C VAL A 67 10.80 -3.44 -3.43
N ASP A 68 10.20 -4.41 -4.13
CA ASP A 68 10.29 -5.83 -3.78
C ASP A 68 11.71 -6.37 -3.83
N SER A 69 11.98 -7.29 -2.92
CA SER A 69 13.08 -8.23 -2.98
C SER A 69 12.56 -9.67 -2.96
N LYS A 70 13.43 -10.65 -2.81
CA LYS A 70 13.01 -12.04 -2.62
C LYS A 70 12.24 -12.18 -1.31
N SER A 71 10.99 -12.64 -1.38
CA SER A 71 10.11 -12.75 -0.21
C SER A 71 10.56 -13.84 0.77
N TRP A 72 10.67 -13.49 2.05
CA TRP A 72 10.86 -14.42 3.17
C TRP A 72 9.70 -15.42 3.31
N ARG A 73 8.48 -15.02 2.89
CA ARG A 73 7.28 -15.88 2.95
C ARG A 73 7.40 -17.14 2.11
N LYS A 74 8.15 -17.08 1.01
CA LYS A 74 8.42 -18.26 0.14
C LYS A 74 9.28 -19.31 0.83
N ASP A 75 10.18 -18.87 1.70
CA ASP A 75 11.07 -19.76 2.43
C ASP A 75 10.35 -20.33 3.68
N LEU A 76 9.37 -19.62 4.25
CA LEU A 76 8.61 -20.06 5.41
C LEU A 76 7.59 -21.18 5.06
N PHE A 77 6.96 -21.08 3.89
CA PHE A 77 5.93 -22.03 3.46
C PHE A 77 6.22 -22.56 2.04
N PRO A 78 7.29 -23.34 1.83
CA PRO A 78 7.65 -23.80 0.49
C PRO A 78 6.55 -24.68 -0.16
N ASP A 79 5.81 -25.45 0.65
CA ASP A 79 4.72 -26.31 0.17
C ASP A 79 3.43 -25.55 -0.12
N ALA A 80 3.26 -24.34 0.42
CA ALA A 80 2.06 -23.52 0.20
C ALA A 80 2.01 -22.90 -1.18
N GLN A 81 3.11 -22.97 -1.95
CA GLN A 81 3.23 -22.36 -3.28
C GLN A 81 2.81 -20.88 -3.30
N TYR A 82 3.16 -20.15 -2.25
CA TYR A 82 2.87 -18.71 -2.13
C TYR A 82 3.29 -17.95 -3.40
N LYS A 83 2.33 -17.25 -4.02
CA LYS A 83 2.51 -16.60 -5.34
C LYS A 83 2.96 -17.55 -6.49
N GLY A 84 2.91 -18.87 -6.28
CA GLY A 84 3.43 -19.87 -7.23
C GLY A 84 2.62 -20.00 -8.51
N THR A 85 1.37 -19.55 -8.52
CA THR A 85 0.50 -19.53 -9.71
C THR A 85 0.71 -18.31 -10.60
N ARG A 86 1.51 -17.34 -10.16
CA ARG A 86 1.82 -16.14 -10.96
C ARG A 86 2.76 -16.50 -12.10
N VAL A 87 2.26 -16.42 -13.33
CA VAL A 87 3.04 -16.67 -14.54
C VAL A 87 3.44 -15.34 -15.18
N ALA A 88 4.74 -15.17 -15.43
CA ALA A 88 5.23 -14.00 -16.16
C ALA A 88 4.63 -14.00 -17.58
N LYS A 89 4.13 -12.83 -18.00
CA LYS A 89 3.59 -12.70 -19.37
C LYS A 89 4.73 -12.82 -20.38
N SER A 90 4.59 -13.76 -21.32
CA SER A 90 5.57 -14.03 -22.37
C SER A 90 5.65 -12.97 -23.46
N ASP A 91 4.65 -12.06 -23.50
CA ASP A 91 4.57 -10.95 -24.45
C ASP A 91 5.20 -9.65 -23.91
N VAL A 92 6.02 -9.74 -22.85
CA VAL A 92 6.73 -8.61 -22.21
C VAL A 92 8.20 -8.93 -22.08
N ASP A 93 9.06 -8.01 -22.50
CA ASP A 93 10.51 -8.07 -22.24
C ASP A 93 10.79 -7.56 -20.82
N TRP A 94 10.73 -8.49 -19.86
CA TRP A 94 10.88 -8.17 -18.44
C TRP A 94 12.28 -7.65 -18.09
N GLU A 95 13.32 -8.06 -18.79
CA GLU A 95 14.68 -7.56 -18.59
C GLU A 95 14.71 -6.06 -18.91
N SER A 96 14.19 -5.66 -20.07
CA SER A 96 14.07 -4.26 -20.46
C SER A 96 13.17 -3.46 -19.49
N VAL A 97 12.07 -4.05 -18.99
CA VAL A 97 11.21 -3.41 -17.97
C VAL A 97 12.01 -3.06 -16.72
N PHE A 98 12.73 -4.04 -16.17
CA PHE A 98 13.47 -3.83 -14.93
C PHE A 98 14.66 -2.88 -15.10
N ASN A 99 15.33 -2.90 -16.25
CA ASN A 99 16.41 -1.97 -16.56
C ASN A 99 15.90 -0.51 -16.62
N VAL A 100 14.79 -0.25 -17.32
CA VAL A 100 14.16 1.08 -17.36
C VAL A 100 13.72 1.50 -15.96
N TYR A 101 13.17 0.59 -15.18
CA TYR A 101 12.70 0.89 -13.83
C TYR A 101 13.84 1.20 -12.86
N ALA A 102 14.95 0.46 -12.94
CA ALA A 102 16.15 0.73 -12.14
C ALA A 102 16.75 2.12 -12.48
N GLU A 103 16.78 2.48 -13.75
CA GLU A 103 17.23 3.82 -14.16
C GLU A 103 16.28 4.91 -13.67
N PHE A 104 14.95 4.68 -13.75
CA PHE A 104 13.96 5.60 -13.19
C PHE A 104 14.16 5.80 -11.67
N GLN A 105 14.37 4.73 -10.90
CA GLN A 105 14.68 4.80 -9.47
C GLN A 105 15.96 5.58 -9.19
N SER A 106 17.01 5.36 -10.01
CA SER A 106 18.27 6.12 -9.91
C SER A 106 18.07 7.61 -10.12
N ILE A 107 17.23 7.99 -11.09
CA ILE A 107 16.86 9.39 -11.31
C ILE A 107 16.12 9.94 -10.10
N LEU A 108 15.16 9.22 -9.56
CA LEU A 108 14.40 9.64 -8.36
C LEU A 108 15.30 9.85 -7.15
N ALA A 109 16.22 8.92 -6.89
CA ALA A 109 17.17 9.01 -5.79
C ALA A 109 18.06 10.25 -5.86
N LYS A 110 18.53 10.63 -7.06
CA LYS A 110 19.28 11.88 -7.29
C LYS A 110 18.49 13.15 -6.95
N HIS A 111 17.16 13.04 -6.90
CA HIS A 111 16.27 14.13 -6.51
C HIS A 111 15.71 13.96 -5.10
N GLY A 112 16.32 13.09 -4.28
CA GLY A 112 16.04 12.92 -2.86
C GLY A 112 14.81 12.06 -2.55
N VAL A 113 14.27 11.32 -3.53
CA VAL A 113 13.29 10.26 -3.23
C VAL A 113 14.03 9.10 -2.58
N VAL A 114 13.53 8.64 -1.46
CA VAL A 114 14.06 7.45 -0.78
C VAL A 114 13.61 6.21 -1.57
N ILE A 115 14.57 5.41 -2.01
CA ILE A 115 14.30 4.12 -2.69
C ILE A 115 14.69 3.01 -1.74
N HIS A 116 13.71 2.34 -1.15
CA HIS A 116 13.96 1.24 -0.23
C HIS A 116 13.70 -0.12 -0.88
N GLN A 117 14.75 -0.91 -0.96
CA GLN A 117 14.74 -2.32 -1.29
C GLN A 117 15.52 -3.08 -0.22
N VAL A 118 14.85 -3.89 0.59
CA VAL A 118 15.46 -4.62 1.70
C VAL A 118 15.53 -6.10 1.35
N ASN A 119 16.71 -6.69 1.48
CA ASN A 119 16.89 -8.11 1.16
C ASN A 119 16.02 -9.00 2.05
N GLY A 120 15.25 -9.87 1.42
CA GLY A 120 14.30 -10.76 2.09
C GLY A 120 12.91 -10.16 2.30
N ALA A 121 12.72 -8.84 2.19
CA ALA A 121 11.43 -8.17 2.37
C ALA A 121 10.68 -7.97 1.06
N GLU A 122 9.36 -8.06 1.09
CA GLU A 122 8.48 -7.54 0.04
C GLU A 122 8.25 -6.03 0.24
N ALA A 123 7.81 -5.34 -0.80
CA ALA A 123 7.43 -3.92 -0.68
C ALA A 123 6.40 -3.68 0.43
N ASP A 124 5.47 -4.61 0.61
CA ASP A 124 4.43 -4.55 1.63
C ASP A 124 5.01 -4.48 3.06
N ASP A 125 6.07 -5.26 3.35
CA ASP A 125 6.77 -5.23 4.64
C ASP A 125 7.44 -3.86 4.88
N ILE A 126 8.00 -3.27 3.82
CA ILE A 126 8.64 -1.95 3.86
C ILE A 126 7.59 -0.84 4.07
N LEU A 127 6.44 -0.94 3.38
CA LEU A 127 5.32 -0.01 3.54
C LEU A 127 4.75 -0.06 4.96
N PHE A 128 4.64 -1.26 5.56
CA PHE A 128 4.28 -1.43 6.96
C PHE A 128 5.30 -0.76 7.89
N GLY A 129 6.60 -1.02 7.69
CA GLY A 129 7.66 -0.40 8.49
C GLY A 129 7.62 1.13 8.45
N TRP A 130 7.47 1.72 7.26
CA TRP A 130 7.35 3.18 7.11
C TRP A 130 6.10 3.73 7.78
N SER A 131 4.92 3.14 7.54
CA SER A 131 3.66 3.64 8.10
C SER A 131 3.69 3.62 9.63
N THR A 132 4.14 2.52 10.23
CA THR A 132 4.24 2.39 11.69
C THR A 132 5.28 3.31 12.31
N GLN A 133 6.47 3.45 11.68
CA GLN A 133 7.52 4.35 12.15
C GLN A 133 7.06 5.82 12.10
N LEU A 134 6.44 6.24 11.00
CA LEU A 134 5.93 7.61 10.87
C LEU A 134 4.86 7.90 11.91
N ASN A 135 3.89 6.99 12.10
CA ASN A 135 2.85 7.15 13.11
C ASN A 135 3.41 7.18 14.54
N SER A 136 4.48 6.41 14.83
CA SER A 136 5.10 6.41 16.16
C SER A 136 5.74 7.74 16.54
N ILE A 137 6.19 8.53 15.55
CA ILE A 137 6.84 9.83 15.74
C ILE A 137 5.92 11.03 15.43
N GLY A 138 4.61 10.79 15.25
CA GLY A 138 3.63 11.86 15.02
C GLY A 138 3.63 12.42 13.58
N ARG A 139 4.08 11.65 12.59
CA ARG A 139 4.03 12.03 11.17
C ARG A 139 2.93 11.27 10.43
N ASN A 140 2.25 11.96 9.52
CA ASN A 140 1.21 11.37 8.71
C ASN A 140 1.82 10.62 7.51
N CYS A 141 1.16 9.53 7.11
CA CYS A 141 1.55 8.70 5.99
C CYS A 141 0.41 8.61 4.95
N ILE A 142 0.77 8.63 3.67
CA ILE A 142 -0.14 8.27 2.58
C ILE A 142 0.50 7.12 1.81
N VAL A 143 -0.12 5.95 1.85
CA VAL A 143 0.31 4.78 1.09
C VAL A 143 -0.35 4.81 -0.28
N TRP A 144 0.45 5.08 -1.31
CA TRP A 144 -0.02 5.10 -2.70
C TRP A 144 0.11 3.71 -3.34
N THR A 145 -1.01 3.02 -3.42
CA THR A 145 -1.10 1.69 -4.01
C THR A 145 -2.49 1.42 -4.59
N GLY A 146 -2.63 0.39 -5.39
CA GLY A 146 -3.93 -0.18 -5.78
C GLY A 146 -4.16 -1.55 -5.18
N ASP A 147 -3.20 -2.05 -4.39
CA ASP A 147 -3.32 -3.32 -3.69
C ASP A 147 -4.23 -3.16 -2.48
N ARG A 148 -5.29 -3.96 -2.45
CA ARG A 148 -6.26 -3.92 -1.36
C ARG A 148 -5.74 -4.56 -0.07
N ASP A 149 -4.73 -5.40 -0.14
CA ASP A 149 -4.16 -6.02 1.05
C ASP A 149 -3.44 -4.99 1.93
N LEU A 150 -2.99 -3.87 1.32
CA LEU A 150 -2.40 -2.74 2.02
C LEU A 150 -3.42 -1.79 2.69
N ILE A 151 -4.72 -2.06 2.58
CA ILE A 151 -5.75 -1.37 3.36
C ILE A 151 -5.53 -1.59 4.87
N GLN A 152 -4.96 -2.73 5.26
CA GLN A 152 -4.60 -3.02 6.65
C GLN A 152 -3.61 -2.02 7.27
N LEU A 153 -2.96 -1.17 6.48
CA LEU A 153 -2.05 -0.13 6.95
C LEU A 153 -2.76 1.17 7.36
N VAL A 154 -4.05 1.31 7.03
CA VAL A 154 -4.83 2.48 7.47
C VAL A 154 -4.97 2.47 8.97
N ASP A 155 -4.51 3.53 9.63
CA ASP A 155 -4.43 3.58 11.09
C ASP A 155 -4.52 5.02 11.61
N TYR A 156 -4.88 5.16 12.89
CA TYR A 156 -4.89 6.42 13.63
C TYR A 156 -4.26 6.28 15.01
N ASN A 157 -3.10 6.87 15.19
CA ASN A 157 -2.45 6.96 16.48
C ASN A 157 -2.99 8.15 17.28
N LYS A 158 -3.91 7.86 18.22
CA LYS A 158 -4.54 8.89 19.07
C LYS A 158 -3.56 9.61 19.99
N ALA A 159 -2.44 8.98 20.36
CA ALA A 159 -1.50 9.56 21.32
C ALA A 159 -0.73 10.76 20.73
N ASN A 160 -0.45 10.74 19.46
CA ASN A 160 0.26 11.80 18.74
C ASN A 160 -0.51 12.37 17.53
N GLU A 161 -1.77 11.93 17.36
CA GLU A 161 -2.70 12.42 16.32
C GLU A 161 -2.18 12.26 14.89
N SER A 162 -1.37 11.25 14.65
CA SER A 162 -0.91 10.89 13.32
C SER A 162 -1.71 9.75 12.72
N TYR A 163 -1.69 9.66 11.41
CA TYR A 163 -2.49 8.67 10.69
C TYR A 163 -1.81 8.15 9.42
N THR A 164 -2.26 7.00 8.98
CA THR A 164 -1.96 6.43 7.67
C THR A 164 -3.22 6.35 6.83
N LEU A 165 -3.15 6.83 5.59
CA LEU A 165 -4.21 6.75 4.58
C LEU A 165 -3.78 5.82 3.46
N TRP A 166 -4.72 5.06 2.91
CA TRP A 166 -4.54 4.30 1.68
C TRP A 166 -5.06 5.10 0.49
N TYR A 167 -4.27 5.29 -0.57
CA TYR A 167 -4.62 6.09 -1.74
C TYR A 167 -4.49 5.31 -3.04
N TYR A 168 -5.61 5.20 -3.77
CA TYR A 168 -5.69 4.60 -5.11
C TYR A 168 -5.90 5.67 -6.18
N ASN A 169 -4.81 6.13 -6.79
CA ASN A 169 -4.81 7.26 -7.71
C ASN A 169 -5.69 7.04 -8.96
N THR A 170 -5.74 5.82 -9.50
CA THR A 170 -6.51 5.50 -10.71
C THR A 170 -8.00 5.76 -10.53
N LYS A 171 -8.54 5.49 -9.34
CA LYS A 171 -9.93 5.76 -8.97
C LYS A 171 -10.11 7.08 -8.23
N ARG A 172 -9.03 7.78 -7.91
CA ARG A 172 -9.06 8.96 -7.03
C ARG A 172 -9.78 8.68 -5.72
N HIS A 173 -9.39 7.60 -5.09
CA HIS A 173 -10.06 7.08 -3.91
C HIS A 173 -9.10 6.96 -2.74
N VAL A 174 -9.52 7.44 -1.58
CA VAL A 174 -8.80 7.36 -0.30
C VAL A 174 -9.62 6.53 0.65
N LEU A 175 -8.99 5.54 1.28
CA LEU A 175 -9.52 4.89 2.47
C LEU A 175 -8.85 5.47 3.70
N ALA A 176 -9.65 5.77 4.69
CA ALA A 176 -9.25 6.38 5.96
C ALA A 176 -9.86 5.61 7.13
N PHE A 177 -9.33 5.80 8.32
CA PHE A 177 -9.85 5.22 9.56
C PHE A 177 -11.21 5.85 9.95
N GLU A 178 -11.99 5.15 10.75
CA GLU A 178 -13.29 5.64 11.26
C GLU A 178 -13.11 6.91 12.11
N GLY A 179 -13.86 7.96 11.77
CA GLY A 179 -13.75 9.29 12.39
C GLY A 179 -12.74 10.22 11.72
N PHE A 180 -12.17 9.85 10.55
CA PHE A 180 -11.21 10.68 9.83
C PHE A 180 -11.77 12.04 9.43
N GLU A 181 -13.03 12.12 8.99
CA GLU A 181 -13.64 13.40 8.63
C GLU A 181 -13.68 14.39 9.82
N GLN A 182 -13.88 13.87 11.03
CA GLN A 182 -13.84 14.69 12.25
C GLN A 182 -12.42 15.20 12.51
N VAL A 183 -11.41 14.34 12.38
CA VAL A 183 -9.99 14.71 12.52
C VAL A 183 -9.59 15.74 11.46
N LEU A 184 -10.00 15.53 10.20
CA LEU A 184 -9.69 16.44 9.09
C LEU A 184 -10.32 17.82 9.27
N ASN A 185 -11.49 17.90 9.92
CA ASN A 185 -12.20 19.14 10.16
C ASN A 185 -11.84 19.83 11.49
N SER A 186 -11.17 19.14 12.41
CA SER A 186 -10.70 19.72 13.68
C SER A 186 -9.54 20.69 13.46
N ARG A 187 -9.52 21.79 14.21
CA ARG A 187 -8.42 22.75 14.22
C ARG A 187 -8.00 23.05 15.65
N LYS A 188 -6.73 22.90 15.93
CA LYS A 188 -6.14 23.24 17.22
C LYS A 188 -5.84 24.73 17.35
N SER A 189 -5.48 25.37 16.23
CA SER A 189 -5.18 26.81 16.21
C SER A 189 -6.40 27.70 16.49
N GLU A 190 -7.64 27.19 16.41
CA GLU A 190 -8.86 27.94 16.75
C GLU A 190 -8.94 28.31 18.25
N THR A 191 -8.21 27.62 19.10
CA THR A 191 -8.11 27.93 20.54
C THR A 191 -7.02 28.95 20.87
N MET A 192 -6.19 29.33 19.89
CA MET A 192 -5.10 30.30 20.05
C MET A 192 -5.60 31.75 19.80
N SER A 193 -5.08 32.70 20.55
CA SER A 193 -5.33 34.11 20.26
C SER A 193 -4.66 34.53 18.94
N ASN A 194 -5.16 35.62 18.33
CA ASN A 194 -4.54 36.16 17.11
C ASN A 194 -3.09 36.60 17.32
N GLU A 195 -2.73 37.04 18.52
CA GLU A 195 -1.35 37.39 18.89
C GLU A 195 -0.48 36.13 18.98
N ASP A 196 -0.97 35.06 19.62
CA ASP A 196 -0.26 33.79 19.69
C ASP A 196 -0.07 33.16 18.30
N LEU A 197 -1.05 33.29 17.41
CA LEU A 197 -0.94 32.80 16.02
C LEU A 197 0.17 33.54 15.25
N LEU A 198 0.30 34.85 15.42
CA LEU A 198 1.34 35.64 14.73
C LEU A 198 2.74 35.31 15.24
N PHE A 199 2.91 35.03 16.53
CA PHE A 199 4.21 34.68 17.12
C PHE A 199 4.57 33.21 17.00
N ASN A 200 3.60 32.31 16.77
CA ASN A 200 3.77 30.85 16.74
C ASN A 200 3.40 30.23 15.39
N MET A 201 3.57 30.95 14.27
CA MET A 201 3.25 30.45 12.93
C MET A 201 3.96 29.12 12.57
N ASP A 202 5.09 28.86 13.20
CA ASP A 202 5.85 27.62 13.07
C ASP A 202 5.54 26.59 14.18
N SER A 203 4.50 26.84 15.01
CA SER A 203 4.10 25.87 16.01
C SER A 203 3.61 24.57 15.36
N THR A 204 3.83 23.45 16.03
CA THR A 204 3.42 22.13 15.56
C THR A 204 1.93 22.09 15.20
N ASP A 205 1.07 22.71 16.04
CA ASP A 205 -0.39 22.71 15.86
C ASP A 205 -0.80 23.49 14.60
N VAL A 206 -0.19 24.65 14.35
CA VAL A 206 -0.43 25.45 13.14
C VAL A 206 0.04 24.69 11.88
N LEU A 207 1.18 24.03 11.96
CA LEU A 207 1.69 23.23 10.82
C LEU A 207 0.79 22.04 10.52
N HIS A 208 0.28 21.35 11.54
CA HIS A 208 -0.70 20.26 11.38
C HIS A 208 -2.00 20.77 10.76
N ASP A 209 -2.55 21.87 11.24
CA ASP A 209 -3.78 22.47 10.71
C ASP A 209 -3.62 22.90 9.24
N ASN A 210 -2.48 23.49 8.89
CA ASN A 210 -2.16 23.85 7.52
C ASN A 210 -2.05 22.63 6.60
N ALA A 211 -1.45 21.53 7.08
CA ALA A 211 -1.35 20.28 6.32
C ALA A 211 -2.74 19.64 6.11
N LYS A 212 -3.58 19.60 7.15
CA LYS A 212 -4.99 19.13 7.06
C LYS A 212 -5.78 19.98 6.05
N GLN A 213 -5.65 21.30 6.12
CA GLN A 213 -6.34 22.21 5.20
C GLN A 213 -5.90 21.99 3.74
N SER A 214 -4.61 21.79 3.51
CA SER A 214 -4.05 21.51 2.19
C SER A 214 -4.50 20.15 1.65
N LEU A 215 -4.57 19.13 2.51
CA LEU A 215 -5.11 17.81 2.18
C LEU A 215 -6.60 17.91 1.81
N LYS A 216 -7.40 18.64 2.59
CA LYS A 216 -8.82 18.90 2.32
C LYS A 216 -9.02 19.58 0.97
N GLN A 217 -8.22 20.61 0.69
CA GLN A 217 -8.24 21.31 -0.59
C GLN A 217 -7.86 20.39 -1.76
N TRP A 218 -6.86 19.51 -1.57
CA TRP A 218 -6.47 18.52 -2.58
C TRP A 218 -7.62 17.56 -2.88
N VAL A 219 -8.27 17.02 -1.85
CA VAL A 219 -9.43 16.13 -1.99
C VAL A 219 -10.52 16.80 -2.83
N GLN A 220 -10.93 18.02 -2.45
CA GLN A 220 -11.99 18.76 -3.13
C GLN A 220 -11.62 19.12 -4.58
N SER A 221 -10.43 19.69 -4.78
CA SER A 221 -10.00 20.19 -6.10
C SER A 221 -9.73 19.09 -7.13
N ASN A 222 -9.42 17.87 -6.69
CA ASN A 222 -9.11 16.76 -7.57
C ASN A 222 -10.24 15.73 -7.68
N GLY A 223 -11.38 15.97 -7.03
CA GLY A 223 -12.51 15.04 -7.02
C GLY A 223 -12.13 13.69 -6.42
N VAL A 224 -11.36 13.71 -5.32
CA VAL A 224 -10.99 12.50 -4.58
C VAL A 224 -12.13 12.11 -3.66
N SER A 225 -12.56 10.86 -3.71
CA SER A 225 -13.52 10.32 -2.76
C SER A 225 -12.80 9.82 -1.50
N ILE A 226 -13.37 10.05 -0.34
CA ILE A 226 -12.91 9.47 0.93
C ILE A 226 -13.98 8.47 1.39
N GLU A 227 -13.52 7.32 1.86
CA GLU A 227 -14.34 6.30 2.51
C GLU A 227 -13.66 5.90 3.82
N GLU A 228 -14.42 5.91 4.90
CA GLU A 228 -13.94 5.43 6.20
C GLU A 228 -14.13 3.93 6.32
N ILE A 229 -13.14 3.24 6.86
CA ILE A 229 -13.12 1.78 6.98
C ILE A 229 -12.60 1.35 8.36
N ASN A 230 -13.18 0.28 8.88
CA ASN A 230 -12.59 -0.45 10.01
C ASN A 230 -11.57 -1.47 9.47
N CYS A 231 -10.29 -1.20 9.69
CA CYS A 231 -9.20 -2.02 9.13
C CYS A 231 -9.05 -3.35 9.84
N ASP A 232 -9.35 -3.40 11.14
CA ASP A 232 -9.33 -4.63 11.91
C ASP A 232 -10.38 -5.61 11.38
N ASP A 233 -11.60 -5.14 11.12
CA ASP A 233 -12.67 -5.94 10.52
C ASP A 233 -12.33 -6.39 9.10
N PHE A 234 -11.69 -5.51 8.33
CA PHE A 234 -11.24 -5.82 6.97
C PHE A 234 -10.23 -6.96 6.97
N ILE A 235 -9.17 -6.86 7.76
CA ILE A 235 -8.12 -7.90 7.79
C ILE A 235 -8.63 -9.21 8.40
N PHE A 236 -9.54 -9.15 9.38
CA PHE A 236 -10.20 -10.34 9.91
C PHE A 236 -10.87 -11.15 8.81
N THR A 237 -11.69 -10.49 7.99
CA THR A 237 -12.40 -11.15 6.89
C THR A 237 -11.46 -11.69 5.82
N LYS A 238 -10.39 -10.95 5.50
CA LYS A 238 -9.36 -11.35 4.52
C LYS A 238 -8.62 -12.62 4.96
N ILE A 239 -8.19 -12.70 6.21
CA ILE A 239 -7.49 -13.88 6.73
C ILE A 239 -8.37 -15.13 6.63
N LEU A 240 -9.67 -15.04 6.94
CA LEU A 240 -10.58 -16.16 6.82
C LEU A 240 -10.81 -16.61 5.38
N GLN A 241 -10.91 -15.66 4.46
CA GLN A 241 -11.17 -15.92 3.04
C GLN A 241 -9.94 -16.41 2.28
N GLY A 242 -8.74 -16.04 2.73
CA GLY A 242 -7.50 -16.22 1.99
C GLY A 242 -7.42 -15.29 0.77
N ASP A 243 -6.40 -15.50 -0.08
CA ASP A 243 -6.20 -14.74 -1.32
C ASP A 243 -5.88 -15.66 -2.49
N LYS A 244 -6.79 -15.70 -3.48
CA LYS A 244 -6.62 -16.52 -4.68
C LYS A 244 -5.50 -16.02 -5.60
N SER A 245 -5.24 -14.70 -5.60
CA SER A 245 -4.21 -14.10 -6.45
C SER A 245 -2.80 -14.48 -5.97
N ASP A 246 -2.65 -14.71 -4.66
CA ASP A 246 -1.42 -15.12 -4.02
C ASP A 246 -1.36 -16.62 -3.71
N ASN A 247 -2.37 -17.35 -4.19
CA ASN A 247 -2.52 -18.78 -3.95
C ASN A 247 -2.67 -19.15 -2.46
N ILE A 248 -3.25 -18.24 -1.67
CA ILE A 248 -3.56 -18.46 -0.25
C ILE A 248 -4.98 -18.99 -0.14
N ARG A 249 -5.11 -20.19 0.41
CA ARG A 249 -6.42 -20.84 0.56
C ARG A 249 -7.20 -20.20 1.72
N SER A 250 -8.54 -20.20 1.59
CA SER A 250 -9.41 -19.90 2.71
C SER A 250 -9.13 -20.87 3.89
N VAL A 251 -9.31 -20.39 5.10
CA VAL A 251 -9.16 -21.16 6.34
C VAL A 251 -10.01 -22.44 6.30
N VAL A 252 -11.20 -22.39 5.69
CA VAL A 252 -12.01 -23.58 5.43
C VAL A 252 -12.31 -23.69 3.95
N THR A 253 -11.94 -24.82 3.35
CA THR A 253 -12.30 -25.21 2.00
C THR A 253 -12.88 -26.60 1.97
N TRP A 254 -13.90 -26.85 1.16
CA TRP A 254 -14.51 -28.16 1.00
C TRP A 254 -14.94 -28.39 -0.46
N GLU A 255 -15.02 -29.65 -0.81
CA GLU A 255 -15.49 -30.05 -2.13
C GLU A 255 -16.91 -30.60 -2.08
N LYS A 256 -17.66 -30.33 -3.11
CA LYS A 256 -19.01 -30.86 -3.27
C LYS A 256 -19.24 -31.22 -4.73
N GLU A 257 -19.75 -32.42 -4.93
CA GLU A 257 -20.20 -32.86 -6.24
C GLU A 257 -21.54 -32.15 -6.61
N THR A 258 -21.57 -31.60 -7.82
CA THR A 258 -22.79 -30.97 -8.37
C THR A 258 -23.70 -32.04 -8.95
N LYS A 259 -24.99 -31.72 -9.17
CA LYS A 259 -25.96 -32.60 -9.80
C LYS A 259 -25.56 -33.16 -11.19
N GLY A 260 -24.54 -32.55 -11.82
CA GLY A 260 -23.95 -33.01 -13.09
C GLY A 260 -22.64 -33.78 -12.95
N GLY A 261 -22.28 -34.27 -11.76
CA GLY A 261 -21.05 -35.06 -11.52
C GLY A 261 -19.77 -34.24 -11.45
N LYS A 262 -19.84 -32.90 -11.53
CA LYS A 262 -18.66 -32.03 -11.48
C LYS A 262 -18.34 -31.65 -10.02
N ILE A 263 -17.11 -31.92 -9.58
CA ILE A 263 -16.62 -31.48 -8.28
C ILE A 263 -16.36 -29.99 -8.32
N ARG A 264 -16.88 -29.27 -7.32
CA ARG A 264 -16.61 -27.85 -7.09
C ARG A 264 -16.03 -27.64 -5.72
N THR A 265 -14.97 -26.81 -5.64
CA THR A 265 -14.39 -26.37 -4.38
C THR A 265 -15.13 -25.11 -3.88
N TYR A 266 -15.49 -25.12 -2.63
CA TYR A 266 -16.13 -24.03 -1.90
C TYR A 266 -15.18 -23.53 -0.82
N SER A 267 -15.38 -22.29 -0.41
CA SER A 267 -14.58 -21.63 0.64
C SER A 267 -15.48 -20.70 1.47
N ILE A 268 -14.95 -20.16 2.57
CA ILE A 268 -15.63 -19.11 3.34
C ILE A 268 -15.90 -17.92 2.40
N SER A 269 -17.17 -17.54 2.29
CA SER A 269 -17.57 -16.34 1.53
C SER A 269 -17.41 -15.08 2.39
N GLU A 270 -17.42 -13.91 1.78
CA GLU A 270 -17.41 -12.62 2.47
C GLU A 270 -18.56 -12.53 3.50
N LYS A 271 -19.77 -12.90 3.11
CA LYS A 271 -20.92 -12.94 4.01
C LYS A 271 -20.70 -13.88 5.21
N ALA A 272 -20.08 -15.03 4.99
CA ALA A 272 -19.82 -15.99 6.07
C ALA A 272 -18.72 -15.46 7.00
N SER A 273 -17.67 -14.80 6.47
CA SER A 273 -16.62 -14.20 7.30
C SER A 273 -17.15 -13.05 8.15
N LEU A 274 -18.05 -12.21 7.61
CA LEU A 274 -18.73 -11.16 8.40
C LEU A 274 -19.61 -11.73 9.49
N ASN A 275 -20.38 -12.79 9.22
CA ASN A 275 -21.19 -13.45 10.24
C ASN A 275 -20.33 -14.07 11.37
N ILE A 276 -19.16 -14.63 11.03
CA ILE A 276 -18.20 -15.13 12.01
C ILE A 276 -17.66 -13.97 12.87
N LEU A 277 -17.33 -12.83 12.25
CA LEU A 277 -16.87 -11.64 12.96
C LEU A 277 -17.94 -11.10 13.93
N GLU A 278 -19.20 -10.98 13.49
CA GLU A 278 -20.30 -10.55 14.34
C GLU A 278 -20.44 -11.46 15.58
N LYS A 279 -20.42 -12.77 15.39
CA LYS A 279 -20.48 -13.74 16.52
C LYS A 279 -19.27 -13.66 17.44
N TYR A 280 -18.10 -13.36 16.88
CA TYR A 280 -16.92 -13.12 17.69
C TYR A 280 -17.10 -11.86 18.55
N LYS A 281 -17.59 -10.76 17.95
CA LYS A 281 -17.85 -9.48 18.64
C LYS A 281 -18.94 -9.61 19.72
N GLU A 282 -19.96 -10.43 19.51
CA GLU A 282 -20.99 -10.73 20.54
C GLU A 282 -20.39 -11.34 21.80
N THR A 283 -19.26 -12.06 21.70
CA THR A 283 -18.62 -12.77 22.81
C THR A 283 -17.49 -11.97 23.46
N GLU A 284 -16.62 -11.34 22.64
CA GLU A 284 -15.37 -10.70 23.07
C GLU A 284 -15.40 -9.16 22.98
N GLY A 285 -16.47 -8.57 22.46
CA GLY A 285 -16.53 -7.15 22.12
C GLY A 285 -15.87 -6.85 20.78
N ASP A 286 -15.57 -5.58 20.55
CA ASP A 286 -14.94 -5.13 19.29
C ASP A 286 -13.66 -5.90 19.02
N PHE A 287 -13.50 -6.30 17.75
CA PHE A 287 -12.32 -7.01 17.33
C PHE A 287 -11.13 -6.03 17.22
N HIS A 288 -9.98 -6.46 17.70
CA HIS A 288 -8.69 -5.81 17.50
C HIS A 288 -7.68 -6.84 17.01
N ILE A 289 -6.77 -6.42 16.13
CA ILE A 289 -5.79 -7.29 15.48
C ILE A 289 -4.94 -8.09 16.48
N ASP A 290 -4.64 -7.52 17.65
CA ASP A 290 -3.91 -8.20 18.73
C ASP A 290 -4.63 -9.45 19.27
N HIS A 291 -5.94 -9.57 19.05
CA HIS A 291 -6.71 -10.77 19.43
C HIS A 291 -6.20 -12.03 18.71
N PHE A 292 -5.60 -11.88 17.51
CA PHE A 292 -5.02 -13.00 16.79
C PHE A 292 -3.78 -13.60 17.44
N PHE A 293 -3.13 -12.88 18.34
CA PHE A 293 -1.96 -13.36 19.08
C PHE A 293 -2.30 -13.86 20.49
N ASN A 294 -3.57 -13.79 20.89
CA ASN A 294 -4.06 -14.36 22.14
C ASN A 294 -4.59 -15.78 21.91
N LYS A 295 -3.96 -16.77 22.55
CA LYS A 295 -4.27 -18.20 22.38
C LYS A 295 -5.74 -18.55 22.66
N ASP A 296 -6.33 -17.95 23.69
CA ASP A 296 -7.71 -18.28 24.11
C ASP A 296 -8.71 -17.67 23.11
N ARG A 297 -8.46 -16.46 22.65
CA ARG A 297 -9.25 -15.78 21.61
C ARG A 297 -9.18 -16.49 20.27
N VAL A 298 -7.99 -16.98 19.88
CA VAL A 298 -7.85 -17.81 18.67
C VAL A 298 -8.59 -19.13 18.81
N ASN A 299 -8.55 -19.78 19.96
CA ASN A 299 -9.33 -21.01 20.19
C ASN A 299 -10.84 -20.75 20.10
N LEU A 300 -11.34 -19.66 20.69
CA LEU A 300 -12.73 -19.25 20.56
C LEU A 300 -13.11 -19.00 19.10
N LEU A 301 -12.27 -18.27 18.36
CA LEU A 301 -12.49 -18.00 16.93
C LEU A 301 -12.58 -19.31 16.14
N VAL A 302 -11.67 -20.26 16.37
CA VAL A 302 -11.69 -21.59 15.74
C VAL A 302 -13.00 -22.33 16.08
N ASP A 303 -13.49 -22.21 17.31
CA ASP A 303 -14.75 -22.81 17.73
C ASP A 303 -15.96 -22.20 17.02
N ILE A 304 -15.96 -20.88 16.82
CA ILE A 304 -16.99 -20.18 16.07
C ILE A 304 -16.95 -20.62 14.59
N ILE A 305 -15.77 -20.62 13.95
CA ILE A 305 -15.59 -21.07 12.56
C ILE A 305 -16.10 -22.52 12.41
N TYR A 306 -15.73 -23.40 13.33
CA TYR A 306 -16.17 -24.80 13.30
C TYR A 306 -17.69 -24.94 13.39
N LYS A 307 -18.34 -24.19 14.28
CA LYS A 307 -19.81 -24.19 14.43
C LYS A 307 -20.54 -23.65 13.19
N GLU A 308 -20.00 -22.59 12.59
CA GLU A 308 -20.66 -21.91 11.46
C GLU A 308 -20.47 -22.65 10.12
N VAL A 309 -19.31 -23.25 9.91
CA VAL A 309 -18.96 -23.87 8.62
C VAL A 309 -18.97 -25.39 8.70
N GLY A 310 -18.46 -26.01 9.78
CA GLY A 310 -18.56 -27.43 10.10
C GLY A 310 -18.01 -28.38 9.01
N LYS A 311 -16.96 -27.99 8.28
CA LYS A 311 -16.43 -28.75 7.15
C LYS A 311 -15.02 -29.30 7.33
N LEU A 312 -14.32 -28.85 8.38
CA LEU A 312 -12.97 -29.30 8.73
C LEU A 312 -12.88 -29.48 10.25
N GLU A 313 -11.91 -30.30 10.68
CA GLU A 313 -11.60 -30.43 12.09
C GLU A 313 -10.97 -29.14 12.66
N LYS A 314 -11.24 -28.85 13.92
CA LYS A 314 -10.77 -27.62 14.59
C LYS A 314 -9.26 -27.45 14.51
N GLN A 315 -8.50 -28.54 14.62
CA GLN A 315 -7.03 -28.48 14.53
C GLN A 315 -6.58 -28.05 13.13
N GLU A 316 -7.23 -28.52 12.07
CA GLU A 316 -6.91 -28.13 10.70
C GLU A 316 -7.31 -26.68 10.43
N ILE A 317 -8.46 -26.22 10.93
CA ILE A 317 -8.88 -24.82 10.89
C ILE A 317 -7.79 -23.95 11.53
N LYS A 318 -7.31 -24.30 12.71
CA LYS A 318 -6.29 -23.56 13.46
C LYS A 318 -4.96 -23.49 12.69
N VAL A 319 -4.51 -24.60 12.11
CA VAL A 319 -3.27 -24.63 11.30
C VAL A 319 -3.37 -23.69 10.10
N ARG A 320 -4.48 -23.77 9.35
CA ARG A 320 -4.70 -22.91 8.18
C ARG A 320 -4.86 -21.43 8.55
N PHE A 321 -5.53 -21.17 9.66
CA PHE A 321 -5.68 -19.81 10.18
C PHE A 321 -4.32 -19.19 10.49
N ASN A 322 -3.47 -19.88 11.24
CA ASN A 322 -2.11 -19.39 11.54
C ASN A 322 -1.27 -19.22 10.28
N GLN A 323 -1.36 -20.13 9.30
CA GLN A 323 -0.67 -20.01 8.04
C GLN A 323 -1.12 -18.75 7.25
N ASN A 324 -2.43 -18.50 7.21
CA ASN A 324 -2.94 -17.29 6.54
C ASN A 324 -2.51 -16.03 7.29
N LEU A 325 -2.47 -16.07 8.63
CA LEU A 325 -1.98 -14.98 9.45
C LEU A 325 -0.53 -14.61 9.07
N ASP A 326 0.36 -15.61 9.06
CA ASP A 326 1.77 -15.40 8.73
C ASP A 326 2.00 -14.94 7.28
N LEU A 327 1.12 -15.32 6.34
CA LEU A 327 1.25 -14.95 4.94
C LEU A 327 0.66 -13.59 4.59
N MET A 328 -0.41 -13.16 5.29
CA MET A 328 -1.22 -12.00 4.87
C MET A 328 -1.15 -10.83 5.83
N LEU A 329 -0.91 -11.07 7.12
CA LEU A 329 -0.91 -10.01 8.11
C LEU A 329 0.44 -9.28 8.13
N LEU A 330 0.41 -7.97 7.98
CA LEU A 330 1.55 -7.08 8.17
C LEU A 330 1.55 -6.61 9.63
N HIS A 331 2.34 -7.28 10.46
CA HIS A 331 2.42 -7.02 11.88
C HIS A 331 3.78 -7.41 12.46
N PHE A 332 4.18 -6.78 13.57
CA PHE A 332 5.45 -7.09 14.26
C PHE A 332 5.57 -8.56 14.69
N ASN A 333 4.47 -9.22 15.00
CA ASN A 333 4.47 -10.63 15.40
C ASN A 333 4.51 -11.63 14.22
N THR A 334 4.30 -11.17 13.00
CA THR A 334 4.29 -12.03 11.80
C THR A 334 5.54 -11.88 10.95
N ILE A 335 6.06 -10.65 10.80
CA ILE A 335 7.30 -10.40 10.04
C ILE A 335 8.49 -10.88 10.89
N PRO A 336 9.41 -11.69 10.37
CA PRO A 336 10.57 -12.18 11.14
C PRO A 336 11.46 -11.04 11.66
N ASP A 337 11.89 -11.13 12.93
CA ASP A 337 12.74 -10.11 13.58
C ASP A 337 13.96 -9.66 12.76
N PRO A 338 14.73 -10.55 12.07
CA PRO A 338 15.84 -10.12 11.25
C PRO A 338 15.42 -9.21 10.09
N ILE A 339 14.26 -9.47 9.49
CA ILE A 339 13.72 -8.66 8.38
C ILE A 339 13.24 -7.31 8.93
N GLN A 340 12.49 -7.30 10.02
CA GLN A 340 12.09 -6.06 10.69
C GLN A 340 13.29 -5.18 11.01
N LYS A 341 14.32 -5.76 11.64
CA LYS A 341 15.53 -5.04 12.01
C LYS A 341 16.20 -4.38 10.80
N LEU A 342 16.29 -5.08 9.67
CA LEU A 342 16.84 -4.52 8.43
C LEU A 342 15.99 -3.37 7.91
N ILE A 343 14.66 -3.54 7.89
CA ILE A 343 13.72 -2.49 7.44
C ILE A 343 13.89 -1.22 8.29
N TYR A 344 13.86 -1.35 9.62
CA TYR A 344 13.95 -0.18 10.51
C TYR A 344 15.34 0.48 10.47
N GLN A 345 16.41 -0.27 10.30
CA GLN A 345 17.75 0.29 10.10
C GLN A 345 17.86 1.14 8.84
N GLU A 346 17.19 0.74 7.74
CA GLU A 346 17.16 1.55 6.52
C GLU A 346 16.24 2.78 6.71
N ILE A 347 15.08 2.63 7.35
CA ILE A 347 14.17 3.74 7.64
C ILE A 347 14.86 4.83 8.48
N GLU A 348 15.58 4.44 9.53
CA GLU A 348 16.29 5.39 10.43
C GLU A 348 17.31 6.26 9.67
N LYS A 349 17.97 5.72 8.64
CA LYS A 349 18.94 6.49 7.84
C LYS A 349 18.28 7.61 7.03
N ASP A 350 17.06 7.35 6.56
CA ASP A 350 16.38 8.20 5.58
C ASP A 350 15.12 8.89 6.15
N LEU A 351 14.89 8.78 7.46
CA LEU A 351 13.70 9.31 8.12
C LEU A 351 13.51 10.83 7.91
N ASP A 352 14.61 11.55 7.81
CA ASP A 352 14.65 13.00 7.60
C ASP A 352 15.07 13.39 6.15
N ALA A 353 15.06 12.44 5.21
CA ALA A 353 15.39 12.73 3.82
C ALA A 353 14.39 13.75 3.22
N GLU A 354 14.92 14.78 2.57
CA GLU A 354 14.12 15.84 1.95
C GLU A 354 14.25 15.77 0.42
N PRO A 355 13.20 15.35 -0.30
CA PRO A 355 13.20 15.33 -1.75
C PRO A 355 13.08 16.76 -2.31
N ASN A 356 13.64 16.98 -3.48
CA ASN A 356 13.40 18.20 -4.24
C ASN A 356 12.02 18.14 -4.91
N ILE A 357 10.96 18.37 -4.12
CA ILE A 357 9.56 18.31 -4.56
C ILE A 357 9.31 19.22 -5.78
N ASN A 358 10.00 20.38 -5.87
CA ASN A 358 9.86 21.30 -6.99
C ASN A 358 10.36 20.66 -8.30
N ASN A 359 11.50 20.00 -8.27
CA ASN A 359 12.02 19.30 -9.44
C ASN A 359 11.17 18.08 -9.79
N LEU A 360 10.79 17.27 -8.78
CA LEU A 360 9.94 16.11 -9.00
C LEU A 360 8.58 16.46 -9.59
N SER A 361 8.00 17.60 -9.21
CA SER A 361 6.75 18.09 -9.79
C SER A 361 6.89 18.54 -11.28
N ARG A 362 8.11 18.54 -11.81
CA ARG A 362 8.48 18.88 -13.19
C ARG A 362 9.41 17.83 -13.80
N MET A 363 9.14 16.56 -13.55
CA MET A 363 10.02 15.46 -13.99
C MET A 363 10.19 15.40 -15.51
N GLU A 364 9.26 15.93 -16.29
CA GLU A 364 9.42 16.12 -17.72
C GLU A 364 10.70 16.90 -18.06
N HIS A 365 11.05 17.94 -17.30
CA HIS A 365 12.28 18.72 -17.48
C HIS A 365 13.55 17.98 -17.02
N ILE A 366 13.41 17.08 -16.04
CA ILE A 366 14.54 16.24 -15.60
C ILE A 366 14.98 15.29 -16.72
N LEU A 367 14.04 14.80 -17.53
CA LEU A 367 14.34 13.92 -18.66
C LEU A 367 14.92 14.66 -19.88
N GLU A 368 14.74 15.99 -20.02
CA GLU A 368 15.19 16.77 -21.18
C GLU A 368 16.70 16.64 -21.43
N GLY A 369 17.51 16.44 -20.40
CA GLY A 369 18.97 16.25 -20.50
C GLY A 369 19.42 14.79 -20.71
N THR A 370 18.49 13.83 -20.76
CA THR A 370 18.80 12.40 -20.85
C THR A 370 18.67 11.86 -22.27
N GLU A 371 19.21 10.65 -22.51
CA GLU A 371 19.02 9.94 -23.79
C GLU A 371 17.53 9.67 -24.08
N TRP A 372 16.70 9.52 -23.04
CA TRP A 372 15.26 9.28 -23.16
C TRP A 372 14.52 10.43 -23.88
N ALA A 373 14.97 11.67 -23.72
CA ALA A 373 14.40 12.82 -24.42
C ALA A 373 14.67 12.79 -25.94
N LYS A 374 15.77 12.15 -26.38
CA LYS A 374 16.17 12.07 -27.79
C LYS A 374 15.34 11.03 -28.56
N ILE A 375 14.76 10.05 -27.89
CA ILE A 375 13.99 8.98 -28.54
C ILE A 375 12.59 9.52 -28.87
N LYS A 376 12.29 9.61 -30.17
CA LYS A 376 10.94 10.00 -30.63
C LYS A 376 9.94 8.89 -30.29
N THR A 377 8.90 9.23 -29.55
CA THR A 377 7.79 8.32 -29.26
C THR A 377 6.55 8.78 -30.01
N LYS A 378 5.80 7.84 -30.55
CA LYS A 378 4.44 8.11 -31.04
C LYS A 378 3.49 8.17 -29.84
N ALA A 379 3.56 9.28 -29.08
CA ALA A 379 2.58 9.48 -28.02
C ALA A 379 1.19 9.63 -28.62
N PRO A 380 0.16 9.05 -28.01
CA PRO A 380 -1.21 9.41 -28.38
C PRO A 380 -1.38 10.91 -28.14
N LYS A 381 -1.85 11.65 -29.15
CA LYS A 381 -1.99 13.13 -29.21
C LYS A 381 -2.61 13.80 -27.98
N LYS A 382 -3.15 13.03 -27.03
CA LYS A 382 -3.81 13.49 -25.82
C LYS A 382 -2.90 13.62 -24.59
N TYR A 383 -1.64 13.18 -24.67
CA TYR A 383 -0.74 13.08 -23.52
C TYR A 383 0.70 13.50 -23.81
N ASP A 384 0.96 14.22 -24.91
CA ASP A 384 2.29 14.75 -25.15
C ASP A 384 2.39 16.17 -24.55
N PRO A 385 3.05 16.35 -23.40
CA PRO A 385 3.25 17.67 -22.82
C PRO A 385 4.27 18.52 -23.59
N PHE A 386 4.87 17.97 -24.68
CA PHE A 386 5.86 18.62 -25.52
C PHE A 386 5.30 19.02 -26.90
N MET A 387 3.96 18.97 -27.11
CA MET A 387 3.29 19.57 -28.25
C MET A 387 2.55 20.86 -27.90
#